data_9dd31baa9ed9c3f1f92d55ad44d2c451
#
_entry.id   9dd31baa9ed9c3f1f92d55ad44d2c451
#
_cell.length_a   1.000
_cell.length_b   1.000
_cell.length_c   1.000
_cell.angle_alpha   90.00
_cell.angle_beta   90.00
_cell.angle_gamma   90.00
#
_symmetry.space_group_name_H-M   'P 1'
#
loop_
_entity.id
_entity.type
_entity.pdbx_description
1 polymer ?
#
loop_
_entity_poly.entity_id
_entity_poly.type
_entity_poly.pdbx_seq_one_letter_code
_entity_poly.pdbx_strand_id
1 'polypeptide(L)'
;RKPQKEALGDADFIGRVEELLAEDFYGRRVTPAEKSRVPFREMVVHGIEVARRFGFRTERDLASFVLHMVRINPEFHRQQAIRAILDDTALDPAVRREKLLTDVSNDDWEAAAKMTDADDYWDRNLPEPTARN
;
A
#
# COMPACT_ATOMS: atom_id res chain seq x y z
N ARG A 1 5.22 -6.75 25.83
CA ARG A 1 4.80 -7.74 25.20
C ARG A 1 4.02 -7.47 23.99
N LYS A 2 2.98 -6.73 24.05
CA LYS A 2 2.25 -6.33 22.94
C LYS A 2 3.11 -5.69 21.85
N PRO A 3 3.98 -4.72 22.15
CA PRO A 3 4.84 -4.14 21.12
C PRO A 3 5.71 -5.18 20.44
N GLN A 4 6.21 -6.11 21.21
CA GLN A 4 7.05 -7.15 20.68
C GLN A 4 6.27 -8.07 19.75
N LYS A 5 5.07 -8.44 20.17
CA LYS A 5 4.20 -9.24 19.36
C LYS A 5 3.85 -8.56 18.07
N GLU A 6 3.54 -7.28 18.14
CA GLU A 6 3.21 -6.52 16.95
C GLU A 6 4.37 -6.43 16.01
N ALA A 7 5.58 -6.25 16.52
CA ALA A 7 6.76 -6.18 15.69
C ALA A 7 6.99 -7.48 14.92
N LEU A 8 6.80 -8.62 15.59
CA LEU A 8 6.96 -9.90 14.92
C LEU A 8 5.88 -10.12 13.88
N GLY A 9 4.63 -9.80 14.22
CA GLY A 9 3.53 -9.92 13.30
C GLY A 9 3.69 -9.01 12.11
N ASP A 10 4.15 -7.79 12.35
CA ASP A 10 4.38 -6.83 11.27
C ASP A 10 5.47 -7.33 10.33
N ALA A 11 6.54 -7.89 10.85
CA ALA A 11 7.62 -8.38 10.01
C ALA A 11 7.14 -9.50 9.09
N ASP A 12 6.39 -10.46 9.62
CA ASP A 12 5.83 -11.53 8.81
C ASP A 12 4.86 -11.00 7.78
N PHE A 13 4.00 -10.09 8.21
CA PHE A 13 3.01 -9.50 7.34
C PHE A 13 3.67 -8.73 6.20
N ILE A 14 4.68 -7.92 6.54
CA ILE A 14 5.40 -7.15 5.52
C ILE A 14 6.00 -8.09 4.48
N GLY A 15 6.59 -9.19 4.93
CA GLY A 15 7.17 -10.15 4.01
C GLY A 15 6.14 -10.78 3.07
N ARG A 16 4.94 -11.08 3.60
CA ARG A 16 3.88 -11.64 2.76
C ARG A 16 3.41 -10.65 1.71
N VAL A 17 3.25 -9.38 2.08
CA VAL A 17 2.81 -8.37 1.13
C VAL A 17 3.91 -8.09 0.11
N GLU A 18 5.15 -8.06 0.56
CA GLU A 18 6.29 -7.88 -0.34
C GLU A 18 6.31 -8.96 -1.41
N GLU A 19 6.07 -10.21 -1.01
CA GLU A 19 6.02 -11.34 -1.94
C GLU A 19 4.90 -11.14 -2.97
N LEU A 20 3.73 -10.75 -2.50
CA LEU A 20 2.60 -10.52 -3.39
C LEU A 20 2.89 -9.42 -4.42
N LEU A 21 3.50 -8.33 -3.98
CA LEU A 21 3.83 -7.24 -4.88
C LEU A 21 4.86 -7.66 -5.92
N ALA A 22 5.87 -8.40 -5.49
CA ALA A 22 6.92 -8.85 -6.40
C ALA A 22 6.33 -9.77 -7.47
N GLU A 23 5.49 -10.71 -7.05
CA GLU A 23 4.84 -11.60 -8.00
C GLU A 23 3.95 -10.85 -8.97
N ASP A 24 3.22 -9.87 -8.44
CA ASP A 24 2.35 -9.04 -9.27
C ASP A 24 3.16 -8.23 -10.28
N PHE A 25 4.25 -7.65 -9.83
CA PHE A 25 5.11 -6.81 -10.68
C PHE A 25 5.73 -7.60 -11.83
N TYR A 26 6.25 -8.78 -11.51
CA TYR A 26 6.91 -9.63 -12.51
C TYR A 26 5.97 -10.56 -13.24
N GLY A 27 4.72 -10.68 -12.75
CA GLY A 27 3.74 -11.59 -13.36
C GLY A 27 4.01 -13.06 -13.11
N ARG A 28 4.87 -13.37 -12.15
CA ARG A 28 5.25 -14.74 -11.84
C ARG A 28 6.00 -14.78 -10.52
N ARG A 29 6.26 -15.97 -10.05
CA ARG A 29 7.10 -16.15 -8.86
C ARG A 29 8.51 -15.64 -9.14
N VAL A 30 9.09 -14.94 -8.18
CA VAL A 30 10.36 -14.27 -8.39
C VAL A 30 11.45 -14.83 -7.49
N THR A 31 12.69 -14.67 -7.93
CA THR A 31 13.85 -15.05 -7.12
C THR A 31 14.17 -13.94 -6.13
N PRO A 32 14.91 -14.28 -5.05
CA PRO A 32 15.36 -13.24 -4.13
C PRO A 32 16.16 -12.13 -4.81
N ALA A 33 16.97 -12.48 -5.81
CA ALA A 33 17.75 -11.46 -6.52
C ALA A 33 16.85 -10.49 -7.26
N GLU A 34 15.81 -11.00 -7.90
CA GLU A 34 14.86 -10.13 -8.60
C GLU A 34 14.10 -9.25 -7.61
N LYS A 35 13.69 -9.84 -6.48
CA LYS A 35 12.93 -9.09 -5.49
C LYS A 35 13.74 -7.93 -4.92
N SER A 36 15.05 -8.07 -4.82
CA SER A 36 15.87 -7.01 -4.24
C SER A 36 16.16 -5.86 -5.20
N ARG A 37 15.79 -5.97 -6.48
CA ARG A 37 16.00 -4.88 -7.44
C ARG A 37 15.03 -3.73 -7.25
N VAL A 38 13.85 -4.01 -6.72
CA VAL A 38 12.83 -3.01 -6.50
C VAL A 38 12.61 -2.92 -4.99
N PRO A 39 12.49 -1.73 -4.43
CA PRO A 39 12.37 -1.59 -2.97
C PRO A 39 10.96 -1.94 -2.49
N PHE A 40 10.50 -3.16 -2.79
CA PHE A 40 9.16 -3.58 -2.41
C PHE A 40 8.93 -3.50 -0.90
N ARG A 41 9.93 -3.93 -0.12
CA ARG A 41 9.77 -3.92 1.33
C ARG A 41 9.58 -2.52 1.86
N GLU A 42 10.39 -1.59 1.37
CA GLU A 42 10.27 -0.19 1.80
C GLU A 42 8.95 0.42 1.37
N MET A 43 8.47 0.05 0.18
CA MET A 43 7.17 0.50 -0.30
C MET A 43 6.05 -0.01 0.60
N VAL A 44 6.14 -1.28 1.04
CA VAL A 44 5.14 -1.85 1.93
C VAL A 44 5.15 -1.14 3.27
N VAL A 45 6.33 -0.92 3.85
CA VAL A 45 6.44 -0.26 5.14
C VAL A 45 5.86 1.15 5.07
N HIS A 46 6.21 1.89 4.04
CA HIS A 46 5.67 3.24 3.85
C HIS A 46 4.15 3.21 3.67
N GLY A 47 3.67 2.27 2.86
CA GLY A 47 2.24 2.16 2.61
C GLY A 47 1.44 1.83 3.86
N ILE A 48 2.01 0.97 4.73
CA ILE A 48 1.37 0.65 6.00
C ILE A 48 1.23 1.91 6.86
N GLU A 49 2.26 2.74 6.89
CA GLU A 49 2.19 3.99 7.64
C GLU A 49 1.08 4.89 7.14
N VAL A 50 0.99 5.03 5.82
CA VAL A 50 -0.07 5.86 5.24
C VAL A 50 -1.44 5.28 5.56
N ALA A 51 -1.60 3.96 5.41
CA ALA A 51 -2.87 3.31 5.68
C ALA A 51 -3.30 3.51 7.14
N ARG A 52 -2.36 3.45 8.06
CA ARG A 52 -2.66 3.64 9.48
C ARG A 52 -3.16 5.05 9.78
N ARG A 53 -2.72 6.03 9.02
CA ARG A 53 -3.21 7.40 9.19
C ARG A 53 -4.69 7.51 8.88
N PHE A 54 -5.20 6.63 8.03
CA PHE A 54 -6.63 6.59 7.72
C PHE A 54 -7.41 5.66 8.66
N GLY A 55 -6.72 5.07 9.65
CA GLY A 55 -7.39 4.26 10.66
C GLY A 55 -7.42 2.77 10.38
N PHE A 56 -6.80 2.33 9.30
CA PHE A 56 -6.73 0.90 9.01
C PHE A 56 -5.75 0.21 9.96
N ARG A 57 -6.12 -0.99 10.43
CA ARG A 57 -5.32 -1.68 11.43
C ARG A 57 -5.15 -3.16 11.18
N THR A 58 -6.15 -3.81 10.57
CA THR A 58 -6.05 -5.24 10.33
C THR A 58 -5.14 -5.49 9.15
N GLU A 59 -4.53 -6.68 9.12
CA GLU A 59 -3.64 -7.05 8.03
C GLU A 59 -4.36 -6.96 6.68
N ARG A 60 -5.61 -7.42 6.65
CA ARG A 60 -6.38 -7.39 5.42
C ARG A 60 -6.57 -5.97 4.90
N ASP A 61 -6.94 -5.05 5.78
CA ASP A 61 -7.17 -3.67 5.38
C ASP A 61 -5.88 -2.98 4.97
N LEU A 62 -4.81 -3.23 5.74
CA LEU A 62 -3.51 -2.65 5.43
C LEU A 62 -2.98 -3.16 4.09
N ALA A 63 -3.10 -4.46 3.85
CA ALA A 63 -2.63 -5.04 2.60
C ALA A 63 -3.38 -4.46 1.41
N SER A 64 -4.69 -4.33 1.54
CA SER A 64 -5.51 -3.77 0.46
C SER A 64 -5.06 -2.35 0.12
N PHE A 65 -4.82 -1.53 1.13
CA PHE A 65 -4.39 -0.15 0.91
C PHE A 65 -3.03 -0.10 0.23
N VAL A 66 -2.08 -0.88 0.73
CA VAL A 66 -0.73 -0.93 0.15
C VAL A 66 -0.77 -1.38 -1.30
N LEU A 67 -1.57 -2.41 -1.59
CA LEU A 67 -1.69 -2.90 -2.96
C LEU A 67 -2.23 -1.80 -3.89
N HIS A 68 -3.20 -1.03 -3.42
CA HIS A 68 -3.70 0.10 -4.22
C HIS A 68 -2.62 1.14 -4.45
N MET A 69 -1.81 1.44 -3.44
CA MET A 69 -0.72 2.40 -3.61
C MET A 69 0.26 1.97 -4.68
N VAL A 70 0.59 0.69 -4.72
CA VAL A 70 1.59 0.19 -5.66
C VAL A 70 0.98 -0.08 -7.04
N ARG A 71 -0.22 -0.65 -7.08
CA ARG A 71 -0.85 -1.04 -8.35
C ARG A 71 -1.51 0.12 -9.08
N ILE A 72 -2.11 1.04 -8.32
CA ILE A 72 -2.87 2.14 -8.92
C ILE A 72 -2.02 3.40 -8.95
N ASN A 73 -1.74 3.95 -7.78
CA ASN A 73 -0.94 5.16 -7.67
C ASN A 73 -0.63 5.40 -6.19
N PRO A 74 0.60 5.79 -5.84
CA PRO A 74 0.94 6.01 -4.43
C PRO A 74 0.10 7.09 -3.75
N GLU A 75 -0.53 7.98 -4.52
CA GLU A 75 -1.43 8.99 -3.97
C GLU A 75 -2.86 8.79 -4.43
N PHE A 76 -3.26 7.54 -4.71
CA PHE A 76 -4.63 7.25 -5.14
C PHE A 76 -5.66 7.78 -4.14
N HIS A 77 -5.29 7.83 -2.87
CA HIS A 77 -6.21 8.25 -1.80
C HIS A 77 -6.53 9.74 -1.83
N ARG A 78 -5.86 10.49 -2.68
CA ARG A 78 -6.16 11.92 -2.85
C ARG A 78 -7.26 12.16 -3.88
N GLN A 79 -7.63 11.16 -4.65
CA GLN A 79 -8.72 11.30 -5.60
C GLN A 79 -10.01 11.57 -4.81
N GLN A 80 -10.81 12.49 -5.30
CA GLN A 80 -11.91 13.07 -4.54
C GLN A 80 -12.91 12.02 -4.03
N ALA A 81 -13.38 11.14 -4.90
CA ALA A 81 -14.36 10.12 -4.51
C ALA A 81 -13.80 9.13 -3.51
N ILE A 82 -12.54 8.75 -3.72
CA ILE A 82 -11.85 7.82 -2.83
C ILE A 82 -11.61 8.47 -1.47
N ARG A 83 -11.14 9.70 -1.49
CA ARG A 83 -10.87 10.43 -0.25
C ARG A 83 -12.12 10.59 0.60
N ALA A 84 -13.26 10.85 -0.04
CA ALA A 84 -14.51 11.00 0.69
C ALA A 84 -14.85 9.73 1.48
N ILE A 85 -14.60 8.57 0.88
CA ILE A 85 -14.84 7.30 1.58
C ILE A 85 -13.84 7.11 2.72
N LEU A 86 -12.57 7.38 2.45
CA LEU A 86 -11.53 7.18 3.46
C LEU A 86 -11.70 8.11 4.67
N ASP A 87 -12.23 9.31 4.46
CA ASP A 87 -12.42 10.28 5.53
C ASP A 87 -13.71 10.08 6.31
N ASP A 88 -14.56 9.16 5.88
CA ASP A 88 -15.83 8.92 6.56
C ASP A 88 -15.61 8.03 7.78
N THR A 89 -15.25 8.67 8.88
CA THR A 89 -14.92 7.95 10.11
C THR A 89 -16.14 7.37 10.81
N ALA A 90 -17.35 7.67 10.33
CA ALA A 90 -18.56 7.01 10.83
C ALA A 90 -18.61 5.55 10.39
N LEU A 91 -17.85 5.19 9.36
CA LEU A 91 -17.81 3.84 8.84
C LEU A 91 -16.60 3.09 9.40
N ASP A 92 -16.80 1.82 9.74
CA ASP A 92 -15.67 0.98 10.15
C ASP A 92 -14.65 0.87 9.02
N PRO A 93 -13.38 0.67 9.34
CA PRO A 93 -12.36 0.51 8.30
C PRO A 93 -12.68 -0.58 7.28
N ALA A 94 -13.21 -1.72 7.73
CA ALA A 94 -13.56 -2.79 6.80
C ALA A 94 -14.64 -2.36 5.83
N VAL A 95 -15.60 -1.56 6.30
CA VAL A 95 -16.67 -1.05 5.43
C VAL A 95 -16.09 -0.07 4.42
N ARG A 96 -15.18 0.79 4.86
CA ARG A 96 -14.54 1.73 3.93
C ARG A 96 -13.75 0.98 2.85
N ARG A 97 -13.05 -0.07 3.24
CA ARG A 97 -12.32 -0.91 2.26
C ARG A 97 -13.28 -1.50 1.23
N GLU A 98 -14.42 -2.02 1.71
CA GLU A 98 -15.42 -2.57 0.80
C GLU A 98 -15.98 -1.52 -0.15
N LYS A 99 -16.26 -0.35 0.37
CA LYS A 99 -16.81 0.72 -0.46
C LYS A 99 -15.84 1.17 -1.54
N LEU A 100 -14.55 1.14 -1.27
CA LEU A 100 -13.56 1.44 -2.30
C LEU A 100 -13.70 0.48 -3.48
N LEU A 101 -14.02 -0.78 -3.20
CA LEU A 101 -14.14 -1.78 -4.24
C LEU A 101 -15.47 -1.74 -4.97
N THR A 102 -16.53 -1.29 -4.31
CA THR A 102 -17.87 -1.37 -4.89
C THR A 102 -18.43 -0.04 -5.34
N ASP A 103 -18.06 1.07 -4.70
CA ASP A 103 -18.73 2.35 -4.92
C ASP A 103 -17.92 3.33 -5.78
N VAL A 104 -16.62 3.07 -5.96
CA VAL A 104 -15.79 3.96 -6.78
C VAL A 104 -15.91 3.53 -8.24
N SER A 105 -16.22 4.49 -9.11
CA SER A 105 -16.40 4.18 -10.53
C SER A 105 -15.06 3.92 -11.21
N ASN A 106 -15.14 3.28 -12.37
CA ASN A 106 -13.92 3.06 -13.17
C ASN A 106 -13.27 4.38 -13.57
N ASP A 107 -14.06 5.40 -13.86
CA ASP A 107 -13.51 6.72 -14.21
C ASP A 107 -12.76 7.30 -13.04
N ASP A 108 -13.28 7.14 -11.82
CA ASP A 108 -12.60 7.63 -10.62
C ASP A 108 -11.32 6.88 -10.37
N TRP A 109 -11.31 5.55 -10.60
CA TRP A 109 -10.08 4.78 -10.47
C TRP A 109 -9.04 5.18 -11.51
N GLU A 110 -9.48 5.49 -12.72
CA GLU A 110 -8.55 5.97 -13.76
C GLU A 110 -7.97 7.32 -13.37
N ALA A 111 -8.78 8.19 -12.80
CA ALA A 111 -8.29 9.48 -12.31
C ALA A 111 -7.28 9.27 -11.17
N ALA A 112 -7.59 8.30 -10.28
CA ALA A 112 -6.68 8.00 -9.19
C ALA A 112 -5.32 7.52 -9.69
N ALA A 113 -5.31 6.78 -10.77
CA ALA A 113 -4.05 6.26 -11.33
C ALA A 113 -3.14 7.37 -11.87
N LYS A 114 -3.67 8.55 -12.04
CA LYS A 114 -2.92 9.68 -12.59
C LYS A 114 -2.65 10.77 -11.56
N MET A 115 -2.88 10.49 -10.28
CA MET A 115 -2.78 11.53 -9.25
C MET A 115 -1.37 12.10 -9.13
N THR A 116 -0.36 11.28 -9.30
CA THR A 116 1.01 11.74 -9.17
C THR A 116 1.92 10.85 -10.03
N ASP A 117 3.14 11.34 -10.27
CA ASP A 117 4.16 10.51 -10.89
C ASP A 117 4.65 9.50 -9.87
N ALA A 118 4.36 8.23 -10.11
CA ALA A 118 4.65 7.18 -9.14
C ALA A 118 6.14 7.04 -8.86
N ASP A 119 6.96 7.08 -9.91
CA ASP A 119 8.40 6.93 -9.73
C ASP A 119 8.97 8.06 -8.89
N ASP A 120 8.54 9.29 -9.17
CA ASP A 120 8.97 10.46 -8.43
C ASP A 120 8.55 10.37 -6.97
N TYR A 121 7.30 9.93 -6.73
CA TYR A 121 6.81 9.78 -5.36
C TYR A 121 7.67 8.80 -4.58
N TRP A 122 7.94 7.62 -5.14
CA TRP A 122 8.70 6.61 -4.43
C TRP A 122 10.15 7.05 -4.23
N ASP A 123 10.72 7.73 -5.21
CA ASP A 123 12.09 8.26 -5.06
C ASP A 123 12.19 9.22 -3.88
N ARG A 124 11.18 10.08 -3.71
CA ARG A 124 11.21 11.09 -2.65
C ARG A 124 10.85 10.55 -1.27
N ASN A 125 10.10 9.46 -1.22
CA ASN A 125 9.54 8.99 0.04
C ASN A 125 10.16 7.72 0.60
N LEU A 126 11.08 7.11 -0.12
CA LEU A 126 11.77 5.91 0.33
C LEU A 126 13.22 6.23 0.67
N PRO A 127 13.84 5.39 1.53
CA PRO A 127 15.25 5.60 1.85
C PRO A 127 16.14 5.50 0.62
N GLU A 128 17.26 6.21 0.66
CA GLU A 128 18.22 6.15 -0.43
C GLU A 128 18.73 4.72 -0.63
N PRO A 129 18.89 4.29 -1.88
CA PRO A 129 19.41 2.94 -2.13
C PRO A 129 20.77 2.69 -1.50
N THR A 130 21.60 3.72 -1.44
CA THR A 130 22.93 3.58 -0.86
C THR A 130 22.88 3.27 0.63
N ALA A 131 21.80 3.64 1.30
CA ALA A 131 21.67 3.37 2.73
C ALA A 131 21.53 1.88 3.02
N ARG A 132 21.33 1.07 2.01
CA ARG A 132 21.15 -0.36 2.19
C ARG A 132 22.40 -1.19 1.99
N ASN A 133 23.46 -0.56 1.58
CA ASN A 133 24.72 -1.25 1.32
C ASN A 133 25.45 -1.64 2.61
#